data_664c84f399c0f249718b2cf0e8da4a2b
#
_entry.id   664c84f399c0f249718b2cf0e8da4a2b
#
_cell.length_a   1.000
_cell.length_b   1.000
_cell.length_c   1.000
_cell.angle_alpha   90.00
_cell.angle_beta   90.00
_cell.angle_gamma   90.00
#
_symmetry.space_group_name_H-M   'P 1'
#
loop_
_entity.id
_entity.type
_entity.pdbx_description
1 polymer ?
#
loop_
_entity_poly.entity_id
_entity_poly.type
_entity_poly.pdbx_seq_one_letter_code
_entity_poly.pdbx_strand_id
1 'polypeptide(L)'
;LGETAITLDVVAFITLACALAVYSLYASAVSLRDEAAAHTTLGPSVSGLVANGGLATASFAALGFFLTPWLMRLGGYPAATIALIAITVPMIATFLGLRCWVMTRLQGATGLGEFLAINYGMGVAAVAGLTLGAAAIVFLALVLLAAASLMSIVSSGAISNATCIAIAAVLLVLTGAPAGFRTAGQLTRLHTLLASIGAIGIVLMVVAQLGGWDETAAGLTRAARQLEWATTSGRGGGDYNLALAVAGSFGPGETWNGLTILSVQIAIACTLLLMVWLPWTIATTDVRQIGSQATIGASWGGFLMIAVTIILGMGTLWIDRSGVASAPVVPIPWRNIGDIDAALLMTAVTREYVWAEVVIGLGGAAALHAIALALLGGATAALRPLWLGRLQGKQAARRAVAGSQIAASAIVIGAVSLLFMPVDTLMSLNALALSLSPVAIVPVAAACWFPTLTRQGLIAGMIAGLTVATLEIFLPLISSIAVHAAAAGIATTVIVAVLVSRGRPHDTRQVTRIKANAAFRDIFAPGANDQSQGRYPRAILVALMWIFFASGPGMVIGNDLFGAPNLPRAQWDFPIPSIAVWQFLAWATGAALIWYLARGLGMTSVTRAQLDQINAYRNPPPAARQTGPNISDH
;
A
#
# COMPACT_ATOMS: atom_id res chain seq x y z
N LEU A 1 24.11 -35.02 -4.15
CA LEU A 1 23.60 -34.64 -2.83
C LEU A 1 24.81 -34.36 -1.95
N GLY A 2 25.45 -33.16 -2.11
CA GLY A 2 26.47 -32.69 -1.20
C GLY A 2 25.80 -32.35 0.13
N GLU A 3 26.41 -32.80 1.24
CA GLU A 3 26.05 -32.37 2.58
C GLU A 3 26.13 -30.83 2.61
N THR A 4 24.99 -30.15 2.58
CA THR A 4 24.91 -28.73 2.88
C THR A 4 25.19 -28.59 4.38
N ALA A 5 26.46 -28.32 4.72
CA ALA A 5 26.81 -27.97 6.08
C ALA A 5 25.93 -26.80 6.51
N ILE A 6 25.09 -26.99 7.52
CA ILE A 6 24.26 -25.93 8.11
C ILE A 6 25.27 -24.96 8.74
N THR A 7 25.39 -23.80 8.12
CA THR A 7 26.33 -22.76 8.53
C THR A 7 25.78 -22.00 9.75
N LEU A 8 26.63 -21.32 10.51
CA LEU A 8 26.28 -20.63 11.76
C LEU A 8 25.24 -19.54 11.53
N ASP A 9 25.26 -18.91 10.37
CA ASP A 9 24.31 -17.90 9.88
C ASP A 9 22.90 -18.47 9.71
N VAL A 10 22.77 -19.63 9.07
CA VAL A 10 21.49 -20.32 8.91
C VAL A 10 20.89 -20.65 10.27
N VAL A 11 21.72 -21.15 11.22
CA VAL A 11 21.27 -21.43 12.59
C VAL A 11 20.84 -20.14 13.30
N ALA A 12 21.63 -19.07 13.17
CA ALA A 12 21.32 -17.77 13.78
C ALA A 12 20.02 -17.19 13.20
N PHE A 13 19.87 -17.22 11.87
CA PHE A 13 18.64 -16.75 11.22
C PHE A 13 17.41 -17.55 11.67
N ILE A 14 17.47 -18.88 11.63
CA ILE A 14 16.35 -19.74 12.05
C ILE A 14 16.00 -19.48 13.52
N THR A 15 17.01 -19.37 14.40
CA THR A 15 16.78 -19.12 15.82
C THR A 15 16.06 -17.78 16.05
N LEU A 16 16.54 -16.71 15.40
CA LEU A 16 15.93 -15.39 15.53
C LEU A 16 14.55 -15.30 14.83
N ALA A 17 14.37 -15.96 13.69
CA ALA A 17 13.08 -16.07 13.02
C ALA A 17 12.06 -16.84 13.88
N CYS A 18 12.48 -17.92 14.55
CA CYS A 18 11.66 -18.64 15.52
C CYS A 18 11.31 -17.75 16.73
N ALA A 19 12.25 -16.96 17.25
CA ALA A 19 11.98 -16.03 18.34
C ALA A 19 10.95 -14.96 17.92
N LEU A 20 11.07 -14.42 16.69
CA LEU A 20 10.11 -13.49 16.13
C LEU A 20 8.71 -14.14 15.96
N ALA A 21 8.66 -15.37 15.48
CA ALA A 21 7.42 -16.13 15.35
C ALA A 21 6.76 -16.38 16.71
N VAL A 22 7.52 -16.81 17.71
CA VAL A 22 7.04 -17.01 19.09
C VAL A 22 6.52 -15.70 19.68
N TYR A 23 7.23 -14.60 19.52
CA TYR A 23 6.78 -13.29 19.96
C TYR A 23 5.48 -12.87 19.24
N SER A 24 5.38 -13.13 17.95
CA SER A 24 4.17 -12.83 17.17
C SER A 24 2.96 -13.66 17.63
N LEU A 25 3.15 -14.92 17.95
CA LEU A 25 2.14 -15.79 18.54
C LEU A 25 1.73 -15.33 19.94
N TYR A 26 2.71 -14.93 20.77
CA TYR A 26 2.42 -14.35 22.09
C TYR A 26 1.60 -13.06 21.98
N ALA A 27 1.96 -12.16 21.05
CA ALA A 27 1.21 -10.94 20.79
C ALA A 27 -0.23 -11.23 20.34
N SER A 28 -0.42 -12.27 19.49
CA SER A 28 -1.75 -12.74 19.10
C SER A 28 -2.55 -13.27 20.28
N ALA A 29 -1.95 -14.13 21.12
CA ALA A 29 -2.60 -14.71 22.30
C ALA A 29 -3.01 -13.64 23.34
N VAL A 30 -2.15 -12.63 23.57
CA VAL A 30 -2.49 -11.49 24.45
C VAL A 30 -3.62 -10.66 23.87
N SER A 31 -3.64 -10.48 22.54
CA SER A 31 -4.69 -9.73 21.85
C SER A 31 -6.06 -10.37 21.93
N LEU A 32 -6.14 -11.69 22.08
CA LEU A 32 -7.40 -12.44 22.21
C LEU A 32 -8.16 -12.15 23.51
N ARG A 33 -7.52 -11.64 24.55
CA ARG A 33 -8.17 -11.35 25.84
C ARG A 33 -9.32 -10.34 25.73
N ASP A 34 -9.35 -9.52 24.67
CA ASP A 34 -10.38 -8.51 24.40
C ASP A 34 -11.25 -8.88 23.18
N GLU A 35 -11.76 -10.09 23.14
CA GLU A 35 -12.42 -10.79 22.03
C GLU A 35 -13.07 -9.97 20.91
N ALA A 36 -14.08 -9.16 21.21
CA ALA A 36 -14.87 -8.50 20.16
C ALA A 36 -14.20 -7.26 19.57
N ALA A 37 -13.39 -6.54 20.35
CA ALA A 37 -12.72 -5.32 19.92
C ALA A 37 -11.39 -5.60 19.18
N ALA A 38 -10.81 -6.78 19.34
CA ALA A 38 -9.49 -7.13 18.81
C ALA A 38 -9.42 -7.06 17.28
N HIS A 39 -10.47 -7.50 16.59
CA HIS A 39 -10.53 -7.47 15.12
C HIS A 39 -10.76 -6.10 14.52
N THR A 40 -11.24 -5.13 15.29
CA THR A 40 -11.69 -3.83 14.76
C THR A 40 -10.95 -2.64 15.32
N THR A 41 -10.14 -2.82 16.37
CA THR A 41 -9.40 -1.73 17.01
C THR A 41 -7.94 -2.11 17.22
N LEU A 42 -7.06 -1.12 17.08
CA LEU A 42 -5.62 -1.29 17.32
C LEU A 42 -5.25 -1.47 18.81
N GLY A 43 -6.18 -1.20 19.71
CA GLY A 43 -5.95 -1.25 21.15
C GLY A 43 -5.09 -0.11 21.70
N PRO A 44 -5.07 0.06 23.05
CA PRO A 44 -4.38 1.18 23.70
C PRO A 44 -2.84 1.04 23.71
N SER A 45 -2.30 -0.16 23.46
CA SER A 45 -0.86 -0.42 23.43
C SER A 45 -0.13 0.21 22.25
N VAL A 46 -0.86 0.62 21.22
CA VAL A 46 -0.32 1.30 20.04
C VAL A 46 -0.21 2.79 20.32
N SER A 47 0.60 3.17 21.29
CA SER A 47 0.89 4.56 21.61
C SER A 47 2.35 4.90 21.32
N GLY A 48 2.60 6.14 20.89
CA GLY A 48 3.94 6.65 20.61
C GLY A 48 4.24 6.81 19.12
N LEU A 49 5.26 7.64 18.86
CA LEU A 49 5.59 8.13 17.51
C LEU A 49 5.93 6.98 16.54
N VAL A 50 6.74 6.04 16.98
CA VAL A 50 7.21 4.90 16.17
C VAL A 50 6.07 3.93 15.86
N ALA A 51 5.18 3.67 16.83
CA ALA A 51 4.04 2.79 16.61
C ALA A 51 3.04 3.40 15.63
N ASN A 52 2.87 4.72 15.66
CA ASN A 52 1.87 5.42 14.86
C ASN A 52 2.24 5.51 13.37
N GLY A 53 3.54 5.53 13.03
CA GLY A 53 4.02 5.52 11.65
C GLY A 53 4.51 4.15 11.17
N GLY A 54 4.54 3.18 12.07
CA GLY A 54 5.25 1.93 11.86
C GLY A 54 4.69 1.04 10.77
N LEU A 55 3.36 0.90 10.68
CA LEU A 55 2.77 0.09 9.61
C LEU A 55 3.10 0.67 8.23
N ALA A 56 3.00 1.99 8.08
CA ALA A 56 3.35 2.67 6.85
C ALA A 56 4.82 2.42 6.49
N THR A 57 5.72 2.60 7.48
CA THR A 57 7.16 2.36 7.30
C THR A 57 7.46 0.93 6.91
N ALA A 58 6.91 -0.06 7.61
CA ALA A 58 7.12 -1.47 7.30
C ALA A 58 6.54 -1.86 5.93
N SER A 59 5.37 -1.33 5.58
CA SER A 59 4.74 -1.57 4.27
C SER A 59 5.57 -0.98 3.12
N PHE A 60 6.09 0.25 3.29
CA PHE A 60 6.93 0.86 2.27
C PHE A 60 8.31 0.20 2.18
N ALA A 61 8.87 -0.26 3.30
CA ALA A 61 10.08 -1.08 3.28
C ALA A 61 9.85 -2.39 2.51
N ALA A 62 8.73 -3.09 2.73
CA ALA A 62 8.39 -4.30 1.98
C ALA A 62 8.28 -4.03 0.46
N LEU A 63 7.61 -2.96 0.07
CA LEU A 63 7.52 -2.56 -1.34
C LEU A 63 8.88 -2.16 -1.92
N GLY A 64 9.72 -1.48 -1.15
CA GLY A 64 11.09 -1.14 -1.53
C GLY A 64 11.95 -2.38 -1.75
N PHE A 65 11.81 -3.40 -0.90
CA PHE A 65 12.57 -4.64 -1.04
C PHE A 65 12.15 -5.49 -2.25
N PHE A 66 10.85 -5.58 -2.53
CA PHE A 66 10.34 -6.63 -3.42
C PHE A 66 9.66 -6.11 -4.69
N LEU A 67 8.95 -4.99 -4.64
CA LEU A 67 8.23 -4.47 -5.80
C LEU A 67 9.08 -3.53 -6.66
N THR A 68 9.72 -2.56 -6.04
CA THR A 68 10.33 -1.46 -6.77
C THR A 68 11.63 -1.81 -7.49
N PRO A 69 12.48 -2.74 -7.01
CA PRO A 69 13.62 -3.23 -7.79
C PRO A 69 13.20 -3.93 -9.09
N TRP A 70 12.12 -4.67 -9.05
CA TRP A 70 11.53 -5.28 -10.24
C TRP A 70 11.04 -4.24 -11.24
N LEU A 71 10.35 -3.19 -10.78
CA LEU A 71 9.93 -2.08 -11.64
C LEU A 71 11.14 -1.37 -12.27
N MET A 72 12.22 -1.17 -11.49
CA MET A 72 13.46 -0.59 -11.97
C MET A 72 14.07 -1.42 -13.11
N ARG A 73 14.05 -2.75 -12.98
CA ARG A 73 14.55 -3.66 -14.01
C ARG A 73 13.71 -3.61 -15.29
N LEU A 74 12.37 -3.54 -15.17
CA LEU A 74 11.47 -3.50 -16.31
C LEU A 74 11.52 -2.21 -17.10
N GLY A 75 11.52 -1.07 -16.43
CA GLY A 75 11.34 0.25 -17.03
C GLY A 75 12.38 1.30 -16.59
N GLY A 76 13.45 0.88 -15.90
CA GLY A 76 14.50 1.78 -15.44
C GLY A 76 14.03 2.80 -14.40
N TYR A 77 14.70 3.93 -14.34
CA TYR A 77 14.37 5.04 -13.44
C TYR A 77 12.95 5.61 -13.61
N PRO A 78 12.39 5.73 -14.82
CA PRO A 78 11.01 6.16 -14.97
C PRO A 78 10.04 5.27 -14.22
N ALA A 79 10.18 3.95 -14.32
CA ALA A 79 9.33 3.01 -13.58
C ALA A 79 9.58 3.07 -12.06
N ALA A 80 10.82 3.30 -11.64
CA ALA A 80 11.18 3.48 -10.22
C ALA A 80 10.48 4.69 -9.58
N THR A 81 10.04 5.67 -10.37
CA THR A 81 9.25 6.81 -9.88
C THR A 81 7.95 6.37 -9.20
N ILE A 82 7.47 5.17 -9.49
CA ILE A 82 6.35 4.55 -8.75
C ILE A 82 6.65 4.45 -7.25
N ALA A 83 7.90 4.42 -6.81
CA ALA A 83 8.28 4.48 -5.39
C ALA A 83 7.71 5.73 -4.67
N LEU A 84 7.38 6.80 -5.39
CA LEU A 84 6.71 7.97 -4.83
C LEU A 84 5.28 7.70 -4.36
N ILE A 85 4.75 6.48 -4.52
CA ILE A 85 3.53 6.03 -3.80
C ILE A 85 3.70 6.21 -2.28
N ALA A 86 4.92 6.15 -1.77
CA ALA A 86 5.25 6.44 -0.38
C ALA A 86 4.92 7.89 0.05
N ILE A 87 4.69 8.78 -0.90
CA ILE A 87 4.16 10.13 -0.68
C ILE A 87 2.70 10.24 -1.11
N THR A 88 2.34 9.65 -2.25
CA THR A 88 0.98 9.75 -2.80
C THR A 88 -0.06 9.11 -1.87
N VAL A 89 0.24 7.94 -1.28
CA VAL A 89 -0.66 7.27 -0.31
C VAL A 89 -0.89 8.12 0.94
N PRO A 90 0.15 8.57 1.68
CA PRO A 90 -0.04 9.46 2.82
C PRO A 90 -0.72 10.79 2.46
N MET A 91 -0.46 11.33 1.27
CA MET A 91 -1.10 12.55 0.80
C MET A 91 -2.61 12.38 0.64
N ILE A 92 -3.06 11.34 -0.07
CA ILE A 92 -4.48 11.01 -0.20
C ILE A 92 -5.09 10.69 1.17
N ALA A 93 -4.35 9.94 2.01
CA ALA A 93 -4.78 9.62 3.37
C ALA A 93 -4.93 10.86 4.27
N THR A 94 -4.13 11.90 4.07
CA THR A 94 -4.26 13.18 4.80
C THR A 94 -5.58 13.88 4.47
N PHE A 95 -6.05 13.83 3.21
CA PHE A 95 -7.34 14.38 2.82
C PHE A 95 -8.53 13.51 3.24
N LEU A 96 -8.41 12.18 3.10
CA LEU A 96 -9.53 11.25 3.28
C LEU A 96 -9.60 10.67 4.69
N GLY A 97 -8.46 10.42 5.34
CA GLY A 97 -8.36 9.59 6.54
C GLY A 97 -9.13 10.17 7.73
N LEU A 98 -8.90 11.44 8.09
CA LEU A 98 -9.62 12.06 9.20
C LEU A 98 -11.12 12.08 8.94
N ARG A 99 -11.53 12.43 7.72
CA ARG A 99 -12.95 12.48 7.38
C ARG A 99 -13.61 11.11 7.46
N CYS A 100 -12.98 10.07 6.94
CA CYS A 100 -13.46 8.70 7.10
C CYS A 100 -13.52 8.28 8.57
N TRP A 101 -12.49 8.60 9.36
CA TRP A 101 -12.46 8.28 10.79
C TRP A 101 -13.62 8.95 11.56
N VAL A 102 -13.85 10.25 11.34
CA VAL A 102 -14.95 10.98 11.97
C VAL A 102 -16.30 10.43 11.53
N MET A 103 -16.51 10.24 10.22
CA MET A 103 -17.76 9.73 9.67
C MET A 103 -18.09 8.32 10.20
N THR A 104 -17.08 7.45 10.31
CA THR A 104 -17.28 6.11 10.90
C THR A 104 -17.65 6.19 12.38
N ARG A 105 -17.07 7.13 13.14
CA ARG A 105 -17.41 7.35 14.55
C ARG A 105 -18.82 7.91 14.73
N LEU A 106 -19.22 8.90 13.94
CA LEU A 106 -20.56 9.47 13.97
C LEU A 106 -21.65 8.43 13.65
N GLN A 107 -21.35 7.49 12.77
CA GLN A 107 -22.27 6.44 12.31
C GLN A 107 -22.16 5.13 13.12
N GLY A 108 -21.19 5.00 14.00
CA GLY A 108 -20.96 3.78 14.78
C GLY A 108 -20.38 2.61 13.98
N ALA A 109 -19.83 2.85 12.79
CA ALA A 109 -19.16 1.83 11.99
C ALA A 109 -17.81 1.45 12.62
N THR A 110 -17.47 0.16 12.59
CA THR A 110 -16.23 -0.36 13.17
C THR A 110 -15.19 -0.78 12.10
N GLY A 111 -15.57 -0.73 10.82
CA GLY A 111 -14.70 -1.08 9.70
C GLY A 111 -15.20 -0.52 8.37
N LEU A 112 -14.36 -0.64 7.34
CA LEU A 112 -14.65 -0.10 6.01
C LEU A 112 -15.92 -0.69 5.39
N GLY A 113 -16.10 -2.01 5.51
CA GLY A 113 -17.30 -2.68 4.97
C GLY A 113 -18.58 -2.21 5.67
N GLU A 114 -18.58 -2.11 7.02
CA GLU A 114 -19.72 -1.59 7.78
C GLU A 114 -20.02 -0.14 7.43
N PHE A 115 -18.99 0.68 7.25
CA PHE A 115 -19.15 2.06 6.80
C PHE A 115 -19.91 2.13 5.46
N LEU A 116 -19.54 1.28 4.50
CA LEU A 116 -20.24 1.20 3.21
C LEU A 116 -21.65 0.62 3.36
N ALA A 117 -21.85 -0.39 4.22
CA ALA A 117 -23.16 -1.00 4.46
C ALA A 117 -24.16 -0.03 5.10
N ILE A 118 -23.71 0.79 6.06
CA ILE A 118 -24.53 1.84 6.69
C ILE A 118 -24.91 2.90 5.65
N ASN A 119 -23.95 3.36 4.86
CA ASN A 119 -24.17 4.45 3.92
C ASN A 119 -24.98 4.03 2.68
N TYR A 120 -24.75 2.86 2.12
CA TYR A 120 -25.29 2.45 0.82
C TYR A 120 -25.99 1.08 0.83
N GLY A 121 -25.93 0.36 1.96
CA GLY A 121 -26.51 -0.97 2.11
C GLY A 121 -25.59 -2.10 1.64
N MET A 122 -26.09 -3.32 1.86
CA MET A 122 -25.32 -4.55 1.66
C MET A 122 -24.82 -4.73 0.22
N GLY A 123 -25.57 -4.25 -0.80
CA GLY A 123 -25.15 -4.43 -2.20
C GLY A 123 -23.81 -3.75 -2.50
N VAL A 124 -23.65 -2.46 -2.12
CA VAL A 124 -22.39 -1.73 -2.34
C VAL A 124 -21.27 -2.33 -1.47
N ALA A 125 -21.58 -2.62 -0.20
CA ALA A 125 -20.60 -3.24 0.71
C ALA A 125 -20.14 -4.61 0.23
N ALA A 126 -21.05 -5.42 -0.34
CA ALA A 126 -20.73 -6.74 -0.87
C ALA A 126 -19.83 -6.65 -2.12
N VAL A 127 -20.17 -5.79 -3.09
CA VAL A 127 -19.34 -5.61 -4.29
C VAL A 127 -17.95 -5.12 -3.91
N ALA A 128 -17.85 -4.07 -3.09
CA ALA A 128 -16.56 -3.55 -2.64
C ALA A 128 -15.77 -4.59 -1.81
N GLY A 129 -16.42 -5.25 -0.85
CA GLY A 129 -15.80 -6.24 0.01
C GLY A 129 -15.30 -7.46 -0.76
N LEU A 130 -16.07 -7.99 -1.71
CA LEU A 130 -15.66 -9.13 -2.54
C LEU A 130 -14.51 -8.75 -3.48
N THR A 131 -14.54 -7.55 -4.08
CA THR A 131 -13.44 -7.06 -4.93
C THR A 131 -12.15 -6.93 -4.13
N LEU A 132 -12.20 -6.32 -2.93
CA LEU A 132 -11.03 -6.17 -2.07
C LEU A 132 -10.57 -7.51 -1.49
N GLY A 133 -11.50 -8.40 -1.14
CA GLY A 133 -11.19 -9.76 -0.66
C GLY A 133 -10.49 -10.61 -1.73
N ALA A 134 -10.97 -10.58 -2.96
CA ALA A 134 -10.35 -11.28 -4.08
C ALA A 134 -8.95 -10.71 -4.38
N ALA A 135 -8.81 -9.39 -4.39
CA ALA A 135 -7.51 -8.74 -4.56
C ALA A 135 -6.53 -9.10 -3.44
N ALA A 136 -7.01 -9.20 -2.18
CA ALA A 136 -6.18 -9.61 -1.06
C ALA A 136 -5.63 -11.02 -1.20
N ILE A 137 -6.40 -11.97 -1.74
CA ILE A 137 -5.93 -13.33 -2.00
C ILE A 137 -4.72 -13.30 -2.95
N VAL A 138 -4.80 -12.51 -4.02
CA VAL A 138 -3.73 -12.39 -5.01
C VAL A 138 -2.49 -11.70 -4.42
N PHE A 139 -2.67 -10.56 -3.74
CA PHE A 139 -1.54 -9.83 -3.16
C PHE A 139 -0.88 -10.60 -2.03
N LEU A 140 -1.65 -11.33 -1.22
CA LEU A 140 -1.07 -12.22 -0.20
C LEU A 140 -0.32 -13.40 -0.80
N ALA A 141 -0.75 -13.94 -1.95
CA ALA A 141 0.02 -14.95 -2.66
C ALA A 141 1.41 -14.43 -3.04
N LEU A 142 1.49 -13.19 -3.56
CA LEU A 142 2.78 -12.57 -3.89
C LEU A 142 3.63 -12.31 -2.63
N VAL A 143 3.02 -11.85 -1.54
CA VAL A 143 3.74 -11.63 -0.27
C VAL A 143 4.25 -12.95 0.32
N LEU A 144 3.47 -14.02 0.28
CA LEU A 144 3.89 -15.35 0.72
C LEU A 144 5.01 -15.90 -0.16
N LEU A 145 4.95 -15.67 -1.47
CA LEU A 145 6.00 -16.05 -2.39
C LEU A 145 7.31 -15.30 -2.09
N ALA A 146 7.23 -13.98 -1.90
CA ALA A 146 8.38 -13.16 -1.53
C ALA A 146 8.99 -13.61 -0.18
N ALA A 147 8.16 -13.92 0.81
CA ALA A 147 8.61 -14.43 2.10
C ALA A 147 9.30 -15.80 1.97
N ALA A 148 8.76 -16.68 1.15
CA ALA A 148 9.35 -18.00 0.91
C ALA A 148 10.69 -17.89 0.16
N SER A 149 10.77 -17.03 -0.85
CA SER A 149 12.00 -16.77 -1.58
C SER A 149 13.08 -16.22 -0.65
N LEU A 150 12.75 -15.24 0.18
CA LEU A 150 13.64 -14.66 1.17
C LEU A 150 14.17 -15.73 2.14
N MET A 151 13.28 -16.53 2.73
CA MET A 151 13.67 -17.60 3.67
C MET A 151 14.55 -18.65 3.02
N SER A 152 14.22 -19.05 1.78
CA SER A 152 15.01 -20.01 1.03
C SER A 152 16.42 -19.50 0.73
N ILE A 153 16.54 -18.22 0.38
CA ILE A 153 17.82 -17.57 0.10
C ILE A 153 18.68 -17.49 1.36
N VAL A 154 18.13 -16.93 2.44
CA VAL A 154 18.86 -16.77 3.72
C VAL A 154 19.23 -18.12 4.33
N SER A 155 18.45 -19.18 4.07
CA SER A 155 18.81 -20.54 4.47
C SER A 155 19.74 -21.25 3.49
N SER A 156 20.29 -20.55 2.49
CA SER A 156 21.13 -21.14 1.43
C SER A 156 20.50 -22.36 0.75
N GLY A 157 19.16 -22.38 0.67
CA GLY A 157 18.37 -23.50 0.12
C GLY A 157 18.21 -24.70 1.06
N ALA A 158 18.67 -24.60 2.33
CA ALA A 158 18.47 -25.67 3.32
C ALA A 158 16.99 -25.94 3.61
N ILE A 159 16.15 -24.91 3.49
CA ILE A 159 14.69 -25.03 3.62
C ILE A 159 14.06 -24.91 2.24
N SER A 160 13.24 -25.90 1.86
CA SER A 160 12.56 -25.87 0.56
C SER A 160 11.54 -24.73 0.47
N ASN A 161 11.34 -24.15 -0.71
CA ASN A 161 10.33 -23.09 -0.92
C ASN A 161 8.93 -23.53 -0.46
N ALA A 162 8.54 -24.76 -0.70
CA ALA A 162 7.23 -25.27 -0.26
C ALA A 162 7.12 -25.26 1.26
N THR A 163 8.18 -25.64 1.99
CA THR A 163 8.23 -25.57 3.44
C THR A 163 8.18 -24.11 3.93
N CYS A 164 8.90 -23.20 3.27
CA CYS A 164 8.89 -21.78 3.59
C CYS A 164 7.48 -21.17 3.40
N ILE A 165 6.79 -21.48 2.30
CA ILE A 165 5.40 -21.08 2.06
C ILE A 165 4.49 -21.59 3.19
N ALA A 166 4.60 -22.87 3.54
CA ALA A 166 3.78 -23.47 4.59
C ALA A 166 4.03 -22.78 5.95
N ILE A 167 5.28 -22.53 6.32
CA ILE A 167 5.64 -21.83 7.56
C ILE A 167 5.07 -20.41 7.56
N ALA A 168 5.27 -19.65 6.49
CA ALA A 168 4.78 -18.28 6.38
C ALA A 168 3.24 -18.22 6.44
N ALA A 169 2.56 -19.11 5.73
CA ALA A 169 1.09 -19.20 5.72
C ALA A 169 0.53 -19.58 7.10
N VAL A 170 1.10 -20.60 7.75
CA VAL A 170 0.68 -21.02 9.09
C VAL A 170 0.90 -19.89 10.10
N LEU A 171 2.07 -19.23 10.07
CA LEU A 171 2.34 -18.09 10.94
C LEU A 171 1.33 -16.97 10.72
N LEU A 172 1.02 -16.63 9.47
CA LEU A 172 0.06 -15.60 9.13
C LEU A 172 -1.37 -15.95 9.61
N VAL A 173 -1.81 -17.21 9.48
CA VAL A 173 -3.09 -17.67 10.01
C VAL A 173 -3.10 -17.56 11.54
N LEU A 174 -2.08 -18.06 12.22
CA LEU A 174 -2.02 -18.09 13.68
C LEU A 174 -1.89 -16.68 14.30
N THR A 175 -1.32 -15.73 13.60
CA THR A 175 -1.15 -14.35 14.08
C THR A 175 -2.27 -13.41 13.61
N GLY A 176 -2.79 -13.57 12.40
CA GLY A 176 -3.75 -12.67 11.78
C GLY A 176 -5.22 -13.07 12.03
N ALA A 177 -5.55 -14.36 11.94
CA ALA A 177 -6.93 -14.81 12.08
C ALA A 177 -7.50 -14.61 13.50
N PRO A 178 -6.76 -14.89 14.61
CA PRO A 178 -7.35 -14.81 15.94
C PRO A 178 -7.70 -13.40 16.39
N ALA A 179 -6.82 -12.42 16.15
CA ALA A 179 -6.92 -11.09 16.75
C ALA A 179 -6.78 -9.92 15.77
N GLY A 180 -6.64 -10.20 14.47
CA GLY A 180 -6.72 -9.20 13.40
C GLY A 180 -5.83 -7.97 13.61
N PHE A 181 -6.41 -6.77 13.56
CA PHE A 181 -5.69 -5.50 13.68
C PHE A 181 -4.93 -5.30 14.99
N ARG A 182 -5.40 -5.89 16.10
CA ARG A 182 -4.72 -5.72 17.39
C ARG A 182 -3.35 -6.41 17.42
N THR A 183 -3.24 -7.60 16.84
CA THR A 183 -1.94 -8.27 16.69
C THR A 183 -1.00 -7.44 15.82
N ALA A 184 -1.49 -6.97 14.67
CA ALA A 184 -0.72 -6.10 13.79
C ALA A 184 -0.24 -4.84 14.54
N GLY A 185 -1.11 -4.21 15.35
CA GLY A 185 -0.79 -3.04 16.17
C GLY A 185 0.30 -3.32 17.21
N GLN A 186 0.25 -4.43 17.91
CA GLN A 186 1.26 -4.81 18.91
C GLN A 186 2.62 -5.09 18.28
N LEU A 187 2.64 -5.72 17.11
CA LEU A 187 3.87 -6.06 16.39
C LEU A 187 4.49 -4.88 15.64
N THR A 188 3.73 -3.81 15.42
CA THR A 188 4.15 -2.67 14.58
C THR A 188 5.50 -2.09 14.97
N ARG A 189 5.80 -1.95 16.29
CA ARG A 189 7.09 -1.40 16.75
C ARG A 189 8.26 -2.28 16.34
N LEU A 190 8.13 -3.58 16.56
CA LEU A 190 9.16 -4.56 16.21
C LEU A 190 9.34 -4.64 14.70
N HIS A 191 8.25 -4.73 13.95
CA HIS A 191 8.29 -4.75 12.49
C HIS A 191 8.95 -3.50 11.92
N THR A 192 8.61 -2.32 12.44
CA THR A 192 9.22 -1.06 11.99
C THR A 192 10.72 -1.04 12.24
N LEU A 193 11.15 -1.44 13.44
CA LEU A 193 12.56 -1.47 13.80
C LEU A 193 13.33 -2.43 12.88
N LEU A 194 12.88 -3.67 12.79
CA LEU A 194 13.55 -4.69 11.98
C LEU A 194 13.54 -4.34 10.49
N ALA A 195 12.41 -3.88 9.95
CA ALA A 195 12.29 -3.44 8.56
C ALA A 195 13.22 -2.25 8.25
N SER A 196 13.34 -1.30 9.18
CA SER A 196 14.25 -0.16 9.02
C SER A 196 15.71 -0.58 9.05
N ILE A 197 16.09 -1.43 9.99
CA ILE A 197 17.45 -1.95 10.10
C ILE A 197 17.79 -2.78 8.85
N GLY A 198 16.90 -3.65 8.40
CA GLY A 198 17.08 -4.43 7.18
C GLY A 198 17.19 -3.57 5.93
N ALA A 199 16.35 -2.55 5.78
CA ALA A 199 16.40 -1.65 4.64
C ALA A 199 17.69 -0.82 4.60
N ILE A 200 18.12 -0.30 5.73
CA ILE A 200 19.42 0.40 5.83
C ILE A 200 20.57 -0.59 5.59
N GLY A 201 20.47 -1.77 6.19
CA GLY A 201 21.48 -2.82 6.06
C GLY A 201 21.75 -3.19 4.60
N ILE A 202 20.70 -3.46 3.81
CA ILE A 202 20.88 -3.82 2.41
C ILE A 202 21.47 -2.67 1.57
N VAL A 203 21.06 -1.43 1.83
CA VAL A 203 21.63 -0.26 1.15
C VAL A 203 23.13 -0.14 1.44
N LEU A 204 23.51 -0.21 2.71
CA LEU A 204 24.92 -0.11 3.11
C LEU A 204 25.74 -1.26 2.55
N MET A 205 25.21 -2.48 2.53
CA MET A 205 25.91 -3.65 2.02
C MET A 205 26.11 -3.58 0.51
N VAL A 206 25.09 -3.16 -0.25
CA VAL A 206 25.24 -2.96 -1.70
C VAL A 206 26.31 -1.93 -1.99
N VAL A 207 26.29 -0.79 -1.28
CA VAL A 207 27.32 0.25 -1.43
C VAL A 207 28.71 -0.27 -1.10
N ALA A 208 28.85 -1.04 -0.02
CA ALA A 208 30.13 -1.63 0.36
C ALA A 208 30.66 -2.63 -0.68
N GLN A 209 29.79 -3.51 -1.20
CA GLN A 209 30.15 -4.52 -2.20
C GLN A 209 30.50 -3.90 -3.57
N LEU A 210 29.90 -2.76 -3.92
CA LEU A 210 30.22 -2.05 -5.13
C LEU A 210 31.52 -1.20 -5.04
N GLY A 211 32.24 -1.29 -3.93
CA GLY A 211 33.51 -0.59 -3.74
C GLY A 211 33.39 0.80 -3.11
N GLY A 212 32.28 1.08 -2.44
CA GLY A 212 32.00 2.35 -1.78
C GLY A 212 31.08 3.26 -2.58
N TRP A 213 30.88 4.47 -2.08
CA TRP A 213 29.90 5.39 -2.65
C TRP A 213 30.24 5.84 -4.08
N ASP A 214 31.50 6.19 -4.34
CA ASP A 214 31.92 6.69 -5.65
C ASP A 214 31.76 5.63 -6.74
N GLU A 215 32.17 4.39 -6.47
CA GLU A 215 32.02 3.27 -7.41
C GLU A 215 30.55 2.89 -7.58
N THR A 216 29.74 2.93 -6.52
CA THR A 216 28.30 2.74 -6.61
C THR A 216 27.66 3.78 -7.51
N ALA A 217 27.98 5.05 -7.31
CA ALA A 217 27.45 6.15 -8.10
C ALA A 217 27.88 6.04 -9.57
N ALA A 218 29.13 5.70 -9.86
CA ALA A 218 29.62 5.43 -11.21
C ALA A 218 28.93 4.20 -11.84
N GLY A 219 28.68 3.15 -11.04
CA GLY A 219 27.92 1.97 -11.45
C GLY A 219 26.47 2.30 -11.79
N LEU A 220 25.82 3.11 -10.97
CA LEU A 220 24.46 3.61 -11.19
C LEU A 220 24.36 4.38 -12.52
N THR A 221 25.33 5.26 -12.80
CA THR A 221 25.38 6.03 -14.04
C THR A 221 25.61 5.13 -15.26
N ARG A 222 26.52 4.15 -15.15
CA ARG A 222 26.77 3.18 -16.22
C ARG A 222 25.55 2.32 -16.51
N ALA A 223 24.87 1.83 -15.48
CA ALA A 223 23.66 1.02 -15.61
C ALA A 223 22.52 1.82 -16.26
N ALA A 224 22.32 3.08 -15.88
CA ALA A 224 21.34 3.96 -16.49
C ALA A 224 21.59 4.15 -17.99
N ARG A 225 22.83 4.45 -18.39
CA ARG A 225 23.21 4.58 -19.80
C ARG A 225 22.91 3.34 -20.64
N GLN A 226 23.18 2.18 -20.08
CA GLN A 226 22.97 0.91 -20.81
C GLN A 226 21.49 0.53 -20.92
N LEU A 227 20.67 0.86 -19.92
CA LEU A 227 19.23 0.61 -19.97
C LEU A 227 18.57 1.47 -21.05
N GLU A 228 19.00 2.72 -21.17
CA GLU A 228 18.52 3.61 -22.20
C GLU A 228 18.97 3.15 -23.60
N TRP A 229 20.20 2.67 -23.71
CA TRP A 229 20.69 2.11 -24.99
C TRP A 229 19.86 0.88 -25.41
N ALA A 230 19.46 0.03 -24.48
CA ALA A 230 18.60 -1.11 -24.76
C ALA A 230 17.16 -0.71 -25.15
N THR A 231 16.65 0.39 -24.59
CA THR A 231 15.31 0.92 -24.92
C THR A 231 15.31 1.81 -26.16
N THR A 232 16.43 2.46 -26.50
CA THR A 232 16.56 3.37 -27.66
C THR A 232 17.16 2.69 -28.89
N SER A 233 17.83 1.54 -28.76
CA SER A 233 18.47 0.86 -29.90
C SER A 233 17.49 0.34 -30.96
N GLY A 234 16.19 0.40 -30.71
CA GLY A 234 15.15 0.17 -31.71
C GLY A 234 14.76 1.41 -32.53
N ARG A 235 15.18 2.62 -32.16
CA ARG A 235 14.87 3.87 -32.87
C ARG A 235 16.01 4.86 -32.66
N GLY A 236 16.72 5.12 -33.72
CA GLY A 236 17.88 6.02 -33.72
C GLY A 236 17.61 7.37 -33.07
N GLY A 237 18.57 7.77 -32.23
CA GLY A 237 18.94 9.14 -31.93
C GLY A 237 17.99 10.01 -31.15
N GLY A 238 18.23 10.12 -29.87
CA GLY A 238 18.44 11.38 -29.19
C GLY A 238 17.31 12.38 -28.93
N ASP A 239 16.10 12.21 -29.43
CA ASP A 239 15.01 13.13 -29.11
C ASP A 239 14.09 12.52 -28.03
N TYR A 240 14.37 12.86 -26.78
CA TYR A 240 13.40 12.74 -25.69
C TYR A 240 12.27 13.75 -25.91
N ASN A 241 11.34 13.40 -26.77
CA ASN A 241 10.16 14.19 -27.01
C ASN A 241 9.16 13.98 -25.86
N LEU A 242 8.56 15.06 -25.37
CA LEU A 242 7.44 15.01 -24.43
C LEU A 242 6.36 13.99 -24.88
N ALA A 243 6.19 13.84 -26.20
CA ALA A 243 5.31 12.84 -26.80
C ALA A 243 5.77 11.38 -26.53
N LEU A 244 7.07 11.09 -26.45
CA LEU A 244 7.61 9.76 -26.10
C LEU A 244 7.46 9.47 -24.61
N ALA A 245 7.66 10.47 -23.76
CA ALA A 245 7.41 10.36 -22.33
C ALA A 245 5.92 10.18 -22.01
N VAL A 246 5.04 10.55 -22.93
CA VAL A 246 3.58 10.43 -22.80
C VAL A 246 3.01 9.18 -23.49
N ALA A 247 3.70 8.55 -24.46
CA ALA A 247 3.08 7.61 -25.41
C ALA A 247 3.47 6.12 -25.27
N GLY A 248 4.13 5.68 -24.23
CA GLY A 248 4.52 4.27 -24.13
C GLY A 248 3.74 3.46 -23.10
N SER A 249 3.60 2.16 -23.26
CA SER A 249 2.83 1.28 -22.40
C SER A 249 3.69 0.26 -21.63
N PHE A 250 3.07 -0.41 -20.66
CA PHE A 250 3.66 -1.40 -19.78
C PHE A 250 3.79 -2.76 -20.49
N GLY A 251 4.99 -3.29 -20.64
CA GLY A 251 5.19 -4.64 -21.15
C GLY A 251 6.54 -4.84 -21.82
N PRO A 252 6.92 -6.08 -22.15
CA PRO A 252 8.14 -6.35 -22.89
C PRO A 252 8.06 -5.68 -24.26
N GLY A 253 8.87 -4.63 -24.49
CA GLY A 253 8.93 -3.89 -25.74
C GLY A 253 8.15 -2.59 -25.79
N GLU A 254 7.53 -2.17 -24.70
CA GLU A 254 6.73 -0.95 -24.61
C GLU A 254 7.39 0.11 -23.71
N THR A 255 7.31 1.36 -24.11
CA THR A 255 7.96 2.47 -23.39
C THR A 255 7.07 3.02 -22.27
N TRP A 256 7.63 3.26 -21.10
CA TRP A 256 6.96 3.89 -19.99
C TRP A 256 6.79 5.38 -20.23
N ASN A 257 5.59 5.91 -20.03
CA ASN A 257 5.32 7.33 -20.14
C ASN A 257 4.76 7.91 -18.82
N GLY A 258 4.74 9.25 -18.73
CA GLY A 258 4.28 9.94 -17.53
C GLY A 258 2.82 9.64 -17.15
N LEU A 259 1.92 9.41 -18.12
CA LEU A 259 0.52 9.06 -17.85
C LEU A 259 0.39 7.61 -17.38
N THR A 260 1.13 6.69 -17.98
CA THR A 260 1.18 5.29 -17.53
C THR A 260 1.67 5.21 -16.10
N ILE A 261 2.81 5.84 -15.79
CA ILE A 261 3.40 5.86 -14.45
C ILE A 261 2.41 6.47 -13.45
N LEU A 262 1.82 7.62 -13.77
CA LEU A 262 0.85 8.28 -12.90
C LEU A 262 -0.39 7.39 -12.65
N SER A 263 -0.93 6.77 -13.70
CA SER A 263 -2.13 5.93 -13.57
C SER A 263 -1.86 4.64 -12.80
N VAL A 264 -0.71 4.01 -12.99
CA VAL A 264 -0.25 2.86 -12.19
C VAL A 264 -0.03 3.28 -10.73
N GLN A 265 0.63 4.41 -10.51
CA GLN A 265 0.86 4.94 -9.17
C GLN A 265 -0.46 5.22 -8.45
N ILE A 266 -1.47 5.80 -9.10
CA ILE A 266 -2.80 6.00 -8.55
C ILE A 266 -3.47 4.64 -8.25
N ALA A 267 -3.35 3.65 -9.13
CA ALA A 267 -3.90 2.32 -8.92
C ALA A 267 -3.32 1.66 -7.66
N ILE A 268 -2.00 1.64 -7.53
CA ILE A 268 -1.31 1.09 -6.34
C ILE A 268 -1.67 1.90 -5.10
N ALA A 269 -1.67 3.24 -5.20
CA ALA A 269 -1.99 4.10 -4.07
C ALA A 269 -3.42 3.89 -3.56
N CYS A 270 -4.42 3.82 -4.45
CA CYS A 270 -5.81 3.54 -4.07
C CYS A 270 -5.96 2.15 -3.45
N THR A 271 -5.27 1.15 -3.99
CA THR A 271 -5.26 -0.22 -3.44
C THR A 271 -4.70 -0.25 -2.02
N LEU A 272 -3.51 0.31 -1.81
CA LEU A 272 -2.90 0.39 -0.48
C LEU A 272 -3.73 1.23 0.49
N LEU A 273 -4.31 2.32 0.02
CA LEU A 273 -5.19 3.15 0.83
C LEU A 273 -6.40 2.35 1.32
N LEU A 274 -7.07 1.62 0.44
CA LEU A 274 -8.28 0.86 0.78
C LEU A 274 -8.01 -0.38 1.62
N MET A 275 -6.91 -1.08 1.37
CA MET A 275 -6.63 -2.36 2.01
C MET A 275 -5.75 -2.25 3.25
N VAL A 276 -4.92 -1.20 3.35
CA VAL A 276 -3.96 -1.04 4.45
C VAL A 276 -4.28 0.21 5.27
N TRP A 277 -4.28 1.39 4.64
CA TRP A 277 -4.28 2.66 5.37
C TRP A 277 -5.62 3.06 5.95
N LEU A 278 -6.72 3.00 5.18
CA LEU A 278 -8.05 3.35 5.67
C LEU A 278 -8.57 2.38 6.73
N PRO A 279 -8.46 1.05 6.55
CA PRO A 279 -8.82 0.11 7.61
C PRO A 279 -8.03 0.36 8.90
N TRP A 280 -6.73 0.62 8.81
CA TRP A 280 -5.90 0.97 9.95
C TRP A 280 -6.33 2.31 10.59
N THR A 281 -6.60 3.33 9.77
CA THR A 281 -7.09 4.63 10.24
C THR A 281 -8.42 4.49 10.97
N ILE A 282 -9.36 3.71 10.44
CA ILE A 282 -10.67 3.46 11.07
C ILE A 282 -10.50 2.70 12.39
N ALA A 283 -9.60 1.73 12.43
CA ALA A 283 -9.32 0.91 13.61
C ALA A 283 -8.60 1.68 14.74
N THR A 284 -7.98 2.85 14.44
CA THR A 284 -7.25 3.63 15.45
C THR A 284 -8.19 4.23 16.50
N THR A 285 -7.79 4.17 17.77
CA THR A 285 -8.54 4.73 18.89
C THR A 285 -8.13 6.18 19.20
N ASP A 286 -6.88 6.54 18.88
CA ASP A 286 -6.34 7.89 19.07
C ASP A 286 -6.19 8.61 17.72
N VAL A 287 -6.92 9.71 17.57
CA VAL A 287 -6.90 10.55 16.35
C VAL A 287 -5.50 11.09 16.00
N ARG A 288 -4.62 11.25 17.00
CA ARG A 288 -3.23 11.72 16.79
C ARG A 288 -2.43 10.75 15.91
N GLN A 289 -2.82 9.48 15.91
CA GLN A 289 -2.18 8.45 15.10
C GLN A 289 -2.36 8.70 13.60
N ILE A 290 -3.46 9.32 13.18
CA ILE A 290 -3.74 9.60 11.76
C ILE A 290 -2.66 10.51 11.18
N GLY A 291 -2.38 11.63 11.86
CA GLY A 291 -1.34 12.56 11.44
C GLY A 291 0.07 11.98 11.52
N SER A 292 0.37 11.24 12.58
CA SER A 292 1.68 10.59 12.74
C SER A 292 1.92 9.51 11.71
N GLN A 293 0.89 8.73 11.35
CA GLN A 293 0.98 7.72 10.28
C GLN A 293 1.32 8.37 8.94
N ALA A 294 0.64 9.46 8.58
CA ALA A 294 0.91 10.16 7.33
C ALA A 294 2.31 10.80 7.31
N THR A 295 2.68 11.54 8.36
CA THR A 295 3.95 12.29 8.39
C THR A 295 5.17 11.37 8.50
N ILE A 296 5.16 10.37 9.41
CA ILE A 296 6.28 9.44 9.59
C ILE A 296 6.35 8.45 8.44
N GLY A 297 5.20 7.98 7.96
CA GLY A 297 5.15 7.10 6.78
C GLY A 297 5.76 7.76 5.56
N ALA A 298 5.40 9.01 5.28
CA ALA A 298 5.96 9.76 4.16
C ALA A 298 7.46 10.08 4.34
N SER A 299 7.87 10.50 5.54
CA SER A 299 9.25 10.89 5.80
C SER A 299 10.17 9.66 5.87
N TRP A 300 10.00 8.83 6.89
CA TRP A 300 10.89 7.72 7.15
C TRP A 300 10.62 6.52 6.23
N GLY A 301 9.37 6.08 6.12
CA GLY A 301 9.00 4.98 5.24
C GLY A 301 9.26 5.31 3.78
N GLY A 302 8.96 6.53 3.36
CA GLY A 302 9.24 7.02 2.01
C GLY A 302 10.73 7.09 1.71
N PHE A 303 11.55 7.57 2.66
CA PHE A 303 13.00 7.57 2.54
C PHE A 303 13.55 6.16 2.33
N LEU A 304 13.15 5.21 3.18
CA LEU A 304 13.60 3.82 3.06
C LEU A 304 13.20 3.22 1.72
N MET A 305 11.96 3.41 1.29
CA MET A 305 11.47 2.88 0.02
C MET A 305 12.27 3.41 -1.16
N ILE A 306 12.50 4.72 -1.23
CA ILE A 306 13.24 5.35 -2.33
C ILE A 306 14.71 4.95 -2.32
N ALA A 307 15.36 4.97 -1.15
CA ALA A 307 16.75 4.59 -1.02
C ALA A 307 16.97 3.12 -1.44
N VAL A 308 16.13 2.21 -0.94
CA VAL A 308 16.20 0.79 -1.32
C VAL A 308 15.91 0.63 -2.82
N THR A 309 14.89 1.31 -3.36
CA THR A 309 14.54 1.24 -4.78
C THR A 309 15.71 1.63 -5.67
N ILE A 310 16.34 2.76 -5.40
CA ILE A 310 17.43 3.27 -6.23
C ILE A 310 18.66 2.35 -6.11
N ILE A 311 19.07 2.04 -4.91
CA ILE A 311 20.32 1.27 -4.69
C ILE A 311 20.12 -0.19 -5.08
N LEU A 312 19.06 -0.84 -4.61
CA LEU A 312 18.83 -2.26 -4.88
C LEU A 312 18.45 -2.51 -6.34
N GLY A 313 17.59 -1.66 -6.92
CA GLY A 313 17.21 -1.79 -8.32
C GLY A 313 18.37 -1.65 -9.28
N MET A 314 19.30 -0.75 -8.98
CA MET A 314 20.53 -0.59 -9.77
C MET A 314 21.53 -1.69 -9.55
N GLY A 315 21.65 -2.16 -8.32
CA GLY A 315 22.50 -3.30 -8.01
C GLY A 315 22.08 -4.55 -8.77
N THR A 316 20.76 -4.82 -8.91
CA THR A 316 20.26 -5.94 -9.71
C THR A 316 20.67 -5.82 -11.18
N LEU A 317 20.57 -4.63 -11.78
CA LEU A 317 21.01 -4.38 -13.14
C LEU A 317 22.52 -4.58 -13.32
N TRP A 318 23.31 -4.24 -12.31
CA TRP A 318 24.76 -4.44 -12.33
C TRP A 318 25.13 -5.92 -12.27
N ILE A 319 24.50 -6.69 -11.38
CA ILE A 319 24.72 -8.14 -11.23
C ILE A 319 24.37 -8.89 -12.50
N ASP A 320 23.22 -8.60 -13.10
CA ASP A 320 22.74 -9.26 -14.32
C ASP A 320 23.75 -9.14 -15.48
N ARG A 321 24.55 -8.09 -15.49
CA ARG A 321 25.54 -7.78 -16.56
C ARG A 321 26.96 -8.20 -16.25
N SER A 322 27.33 -8.27 -14.98
CA SER A 322 28.68 -8.64 -14.57
C SER A 322 28.96 -10.15 -14.67
N GLY A 323 27.97 -10.95 -15.04
CA GLY A 323 28.09 -12.40 -15.07
C GLY A 323 28.21 -13.07 -13.70
N VAL A 324 28.12 -12.31 -12.61
CA VAL A 324 28.12 -12.83 -11.23
C VAL A 324 26.89 -13.72 -10.99
N ALA A 325 25.86 -13.56 -11.81
CA ALA A 325 24.70 -14.46 -11.84
C ALA A 325 24.99 -15.92 -12.23
N SER A 326 26.21 -16.23 -12.68
CA SER A 326 26.64 -17.61 -12.97
C SER A 326 27.01 -18.45 -11.74
N ALA A 327 26.96 -17.89 -10.54
CA ALA A 327 27.05 -18.69 -9.32
C ALA A 327 25.83 -19.65 -9.27
N PRO A 328 26.00 -20.93 -8.85
CA PRO A 328 24.93 -21.90 -8.82
C PRO A 328 23.84 -21.42 -7.86
N VAL A 329 22.91 -20.69 -8.42
CA VAL A 329 21.68 -20.33 -7.72
C VAL A 329 20.86 -21.60 -7.65
N VAL A 330 20.42 -21.94 -6.46
CA VAL A 330 19.44 -23.00 -6.23
C VAL A 330 18.36 -22.87 -7.31
N PRO A 331 18.05 -23.91 -8.08
CA PRO A 331 17.05 -23.82 -9.12
C PRO A 331 15.70 -23.51 -8.47
N ILE A 332 15.37 -22.25 -8.48
CA ILE A 332 14.07 -21.77 -8.00
C ILE A 332 13.11 -21.94 -9.18
N PRO A 333 12.03 -22.70 -9.05
CA PRO A 333 11.10 -22.95 -10.16
C PRO A 333 10.41 -21.68 -10.71
N TRP A 334 10.66 -20.53 -10.10
CA TRP A 334 10.01 -19.24 -10.33
C TRP A 334 10.91 -18.22 -11.04
N ARG A 335 11.90 -18.65 -11.78
CA ARG A 335 12.98 -17.84 -12.38
C ARG A 335 12.55 -16.63 -13.24
N ASN A 336 11.25 -16.44 -13.44
CA ASN A 336 10.69 -15.37 -14.25
C ASN A 336 9.98 -14.26 -13.45
N ILE A 337 10.01 -14.30 -12.12
CA ILE A 337 9.39 -13.26 -11.29
C ILE A 337 10.50 -12.35 -10.75
N GLY A 338 10.28 -11.04 -10.83
CA GLY A 338 11.24 -10.00 -10.45
C GLY A 338 11.72 -10.02 -8.99
N ASP A 339 11.02 -10.73 -8.10
CA ASP A 339 11.42 -10.96 -6.71
C ASP A 339 12.75 -11.71 -6.58
N ILE A 340 13.11 -12.50 -7.60
CA ILE A 340 14.35 -13.28 -7.62
C ILE A 340 15.56 -12.35 -7.75
N ASP A 341 15.43 -11.20 -8.37
CA ASP A 341 16.57 -10.33 -8.60
C ASP A 341 16.98 -9.55 -7.37
N ALA A 342 16.03 -9.06 -6.59
CA ALA A 342 16.31 -8.50 -5.28
C ALA A 342 16.90 -9.56 -4.34
N ALA A 343 16.37 -10.76 -4.42
CA ALA A 343 16.83 -11.91 -3.68
C ALA A 343 18.22 -12.40 -4.13
N LEU A 344 18.51 -12.41 -5.44
CA LEU A 344 19.84 -12.70 -5.99
C LEU A 344 20.87 -11.66 -5.56
N LEU A 345 20.47 -10.39 -5.57
CA LEU A 345 21.31 -9.32 -5.08
C LEU A 345 21.59 -9.49 -3.59
N MET A 346 20.58 -9.82 -2.79
CA MET A 346 20.78 -10.10 -1.37
C MET A 346 21.79 -11.23 -1.15
N THR A 347 21.68 -12.34 -1.89
CA THR A 347 22.66 -13.44 -1.77
C THR A 347 24.05 -13.06 -2.24
N ALA A 348 24.16 -12.32 -3.33
CA ALA A 348 25.46 -11.88 -3.82
C ALA A 348 26.13 -10.88 -2.86
N VAL A 349 25.36 -9.98 -2.26
CA VAL A 349 25.82 -8.93 -1.35
C VAL A 349 26.15 -9.47 0.04
N THR A 350 25.47 -10.53 0.49
CA THR A 350 25.59 -11.02 1.88
C THR A 350 26.55 -12.19 2.04
N ARG A 351 26.98 -12.83 0.96
CA ARG A 351 27.85 -14.03 1.00
C ARG A 351 29.11 -13.90 1.84
N GLU A 352 29.70 -12.72 1.93
CA GLU A 352 30.92 -12.48 2.70
C GLU A 352 30.64 -12.07 4.15
N TYR A 353 29.39 -11.70 4.48
CA TYR A 353 29.01 -11.14 5.78
C TYR A 353 27.79 -11.84 6.36
N VAL A 354 28.03 -12.93 7.05
CA VAL A 354 27.03 -13.77 7.72
C VAL A 354 26.00 -12.97 8.53
N TRP A 355 26.45 -12.02 9.32
CA TRP A 355 25.56 -11.19 10.14
C TRP A 355 24.63 -10.28 9.30
N ALA A 356 25.09 -9.83 8.14
CA ALA A 356 24.30 -8.97 7.27
C ALA A 356 23.13 -9.74 6.64
N GLU A 357 23.37 -10.98 6.22
CA GLU A 357 22.34 -11.87 5.70
C GLU A 357 21.22 -12.09 6.73
N VAL A 358 21.58 -12.31 7.99
CA VAL A 358 20.62 -12.46 9.08
C VAL A 358 19.81 -11.16 9.30
N VAL A 359 20.49 -10.01 9.36
CA VAL A 359 19.84 -8.71 9.61
C VAL A 359 18.89 -8.32 8.48
N ILE A 360 19.33 -8.48 7.23
CA ILE A 360 18.53 -8.15 6.05
C ILE A 360 17.38 -9.13 5.92
N GLY A 361 17.63 -10.43 6.15
CA GLY A 361 16.60 -11.47 6.11
C GLY A 361 15.50 -11.25 7.14
N LEU A 362 15.85 -10.94 8.39
CA LEU A 362 14.87 -10.62 9.43
C LEU A 362 14.11 -9.33 9.14
N GLY A 363 14.80 -8.31 8.61
CA GLY A 363 14.17 -7.05 8.23
C GLY A 363 13.14 -7.22 7.12
N GLY A 364 13.50 -7.96 6.08
CA GLY A 364 12.58 -8.29 4.98
C GLY A 364 11.41 -9.16 5.44
N ALA A 365 11.66 -10.18 6.27
CA ALA A 365 10.61 -11.03 6.84
C ALA A 365 9.63 -10.22 7.71
N ALA A 366 10.14 -9.32 8.55
CA ALA A 366 9.31 -8.44 9.38
C ALA A 366 8.46 -7.47 8.53
N ALA A 367 9.03 -6.91 7.48
CA ALA A 367 8.32 -6.03 6.54
C ALA A 367 7.19 -6.77 5.81
N LEU A 368 7.48 -7.98 5.29
CA LEU A 368 6.50 -8.82 4.61
C LEU A 368 5.38 -9.27 5.56
N HIS A 369 5.72 -9.68 6.78
CA HIS A 369 4.72 -10.06 7.78
C HIS A 369 3.81 -8.87 8.14
N ALA A 370 4.37 -7.66 8.29
CA ALA A 370 3.58 -6.46 8.57
C ALA A 370 2.56 -6.15 7.48
N ILE A 371 2.97 -6.15 6.21
CA ILE A 371 2.06 -5.88 5.09
C ILE A 371 1.04 -7.01 4.91
N ALA A 372 1.43 -8.27 5.14
CA ALA A 372 0.51 -9.40 5.10
C ALA A 372 -0.60 -9.29 6.15
N LEU A 373 -0.25 -8.97 7.40
CA LEU A 373 -1.22 -8.75 8.47
C LEU A 373 -2.16 -7.57 8.17
N ALA A 374 -1.63 -6.49 7.59
CA ALA A 374 -2.42 -5.33 7.23
C ALA A 374 -3.41 -5.63 6.09
N LEU A 375 -2.97 -6.31 5.02
CA LEU A 375 -3.81 -6.75 3.92
C LEU A 375 -4.91 -7.69 4.39
N LEU A 376 -4.56 -8.66 5.23
CA LEU A 376 -5.51 -9.62 5.79
C LEU A 376 -6.55 -8.93 6.66
N GLY A 377 -6.12 -8.03 7.55
CA GLY A 377 -6.99 -7.22 8.40
C GLY A 377 -7.92 -6.31 7.59
N GLY A 378 -7.40 -5.64 6.56
CA GLY A 378 -8.17 -4.78 5.67
C GLY A 378 -9.23 -5.53 4.88
N ALA A 379 -8.87 -6.68 4.30
CA ALA A 379 -9.79 -7.52 3.55
C ALA A 379 -10.91 -8.08 4.44
N THR A 380 -10.57 -8.59 5.64
CA THR A 380 -11.56 -9.09 6.59
C THR A 380 -12.50 -7.98 7.08
N ALA A 381 -11.99 -6.76 7.31
CA ALA A 381 -12.81 -5.60 7.68
C ALA A 381 -13.75 -5.17 6.54
N ALA A 382 -13.33 -5.30 5.28
CA ALA A 382 -14.17 -5.01 4.12
C ALA A 382 -15.28 -6.05 3.91
N LEU A 383 -14.97 -7.33 4.15
CA LEU A 383 -15.91 -8.44 4.00
C LEU A 383 -16.88 -8.61 5.19
N ARG A 384 -16.58 -8.03 6.35
CA ARG A 384 -17.29 -8.24 7.61
C ARG A 384 -18.81 -8.10 7.54
N PRO A 385 -19.42 -7.16 6.81
CA PRO A 385 -20.87 -7.06 6.70
C PRO A 385 -21.55 -8.30 6.15
N LEU A 386 -20.85 -9.12 5.36
CA LEU A 386 -21.44 -10.30 4.72
C LEU A 386 -21.92 -11.36 5.73
N TRP A 387 -21.28 -11.45 6.90
CA TRP A 387 -21.65 -12.42 7.94
C TRP A 387 -22.27 -11.80 9.20
N LEU A 388 -22.17 -10.48 9.37
CA LEU A 388 -22.85 -9.81 10.48
C LEU A 388 -24.37 -9.78 10.31
N GLY A 389 -24.85 -9.56 9.10
CA GLY A 389 -26.27 -9.49 8.80
C GLY A 389 -27.02 -8.47 9.68
N ARG A 390 -28.24 -8.82 10.08
CA ARG A 390 -29.08 -8.01 10.98
C ARG A 390 -28.96 -8.41 12.46
N LEU A 391 -27.92 -9.11 12.84
CA LEU A 391 -27.74 -9.62 14.19
C LEU A 391 -27.35 -8.51 15.17
N GLN A 392 -27.93 -8.55 16.37
CA GLN A 392 -27.66 -7.61 17.46
C GLN A 392 -27.24 -8.34 18.74
N GLY A 393 -26.51 -7.64 19.61
CA GLY A 393 -26.14 -8.14 20.93
C GLY A 393 -24.93 -9.09 20.94
N LYS A 394 -24.80 -9.88 22.03
CA LYS A 394 -23.64 -10.77 22.26
C LYS A 394 -23.45 -11.85 21.19
N GLN A 395 -24.52 -12.32 20.55
CA GLN A 395 -24.43 -13.30 19.46
C GLN A 395 -23.82 -12.67 18.20
N ALA A 396 -24.14 -11.40 17.89
CA ALA A 396 -23.53 -10.68 16.79
C ALA A 396 -22.02 -10.53 16.98
N ALA A 397 -21.56 -10.20 18.20
CA ALA A 397 -20.14 -10.09 18.50
C ALA A 397 -19.40 -11.42 18.30
N ARG A 398 -19.93 -12.54 18.81
CA ARG A 398 -19.32 -13.87 18.61
C ARG A 398 -19.26 -14.28 17.13
N ARG A 399 -20.35 -14.06 16.37
CA ARG A 399 -20.38 -14.36 14.93
C ARG A 399 -19.46 -13.44 14.14
N ALA A 400 -19.31 -12.18 14.56
CA ALA A 400 -18.37 -11.26 13.97
C ALA A 400 -16.93 -11.79 14.09
N VAL A 401 -16.52 -12.24 15.26
CA VAL A 401 -15.19 -12.80 15.50
C VAL A 401 -15.00 -14.08 14.69
N ALA A 402 -15.88 -15.06 14.84
CA ALA A 402 -15.79 -16.33 14.11
C ALA A 402 -15.79 -16.14 12.59
N GLY A 403 -16.66 -15.27 12.07
CA GLY A 403 -16.68 -14.94 10.64
C GLY A 403 -15.38 -14.29 10.15
N SER A 404 -14.80 -13.39 10.96
CA SER A 404 -13.51 -12.78 10.63
C SER A 404 -12.37 -13.80 10.63
N GLN A 405 -12.35 -14.73 11.57
CA GLN A 405 -11.36 -15.81 11.64
C GLN A 405 -11.48 -16.76 10.45
N ILE A 406 -12.70 -17.16 10.09
CA ILE A 406 -12.96 -18.01 8.93
C ILE A 406 -12.55 -17.29 7.64
N ALA A 407 -12.94 -16.01 7.48
CA ALA A 407 -12.59 -15.23 6.30
C ALA A 407 -11.08 -15.05 6.17
N ALA A 408 -10.37 -14.73 7.26
CA ALA A 408 -8.92 -14.60 7.28
C ALA A 408 -8.24 -15.92 6.86
N SER A 409 -8.67 -17.04 7.43
CA SER A 409 -8.15 -18.37 7.08
C SER A 409 -8.43 -18.72 5.61
N ALA A 410 -9.65 -18.44 5.13
CA ALA A 410 -10.03 -18.70 3.74
C ALA A 410 -9.20 -17.85 2.74
N ILE A 411 -8.93 -16.58 3.06
CA ILE A 411 -8.07 -15.71 2.25
C ILE A 411 -6.65 -16.28 2.18
N VAL A 412 -6.06 -16.70 3.29
CA VAL A 412 -4.71 -17.29 3.30
C VAL A 412 -4.68 -18.62 2.54
N ILE A 413 -5.67 -19.50 2.74
CA ILE A 413 -5.78 -20.76 1.99
C ILE A 413 -5.91 -20.47 0.49
N GLY A 414 -6.75 -19.51 0.11
CA GLY A 414 -6.88 -19.07 -1.28
C GLY A 414 -5.56 -18.55 -1.84
N ALA A 415 -4.82 -17.74 -1.08
CA ALA A 415 -3.51 -17.24 -1.48
C ALA A 415 -2.49 -18.38 -1.71
N VAL A 416 -2.43 -19.34 -0.79
CA VAL A 416 -1.58 -20.54 -0.94
C VAL A 416 -1.99 -21.35 -2.17
N SER A 417 -3.30 -21.51 -2.41
CA SER A 417 -3.81 -22.24 -3.59
C SER A 417 -3.37 -21.61 -4.91
N LEU A 418 -3.29 -20.27 -4.98
CA LEU A 418 -2.81 -19.57 -6.17
C LEU A 418 -1.33 -19.86 -6.48
N LEU A 419 -0.52 -20.19 -5.47
CA LEU A 419 0.90 -20.51 -5.65
C LEU A 419 1.16 -21.84 -6.36
N PHE A 420 0.12 -22.68 -6.53
CA PHE A 420 0.18 -23.89 -7.36
C PHE A 420 -0.14 -23.62 -8.84
N MET A 421 -0.54 -22.39 -9.17
CA MET A 421 -0.81 -22.01 -10.56
C MET A 421 0.47 -21.63 -11.30
N PRO A 422 0.46 -21.68 -12.65
CA PRO A 422 1.55 -21.12 -13.44
C PRO A 422 1.79 -19.64 -13.11
N VAL A 423 3.04 -19.22 -13.14
CA VAL A 423 3.46 -17.85 -12.81
C VAL A 423 2.77 -16.80 -13.68
N ASP A 424 2.65 -17.07 -14.98
CA ASP A 424 1.99 -16.14 -15.92
C ASP A 424 0.52 -15.92 -15.52
N THR A 425 -0.14 -16.96 -15.02
CA THR A 425 -1.51 -16.85 -14.50
C THR A 425 -1.54 -16.00 -13.25
N LEU A 426 -0.60 -16.19 -12.32
CA LEU A 426 -0.51 -15.38 -11.10
C LEU A 426 -0.25 -13.90 -11.43
N MET A 427 0.63 -13.62 -12.39
CA MET A 427 0.90 -12.25 -12.85
C MET A 427 -0.33 -11.62 -13.53
N SER A 428 -1.06 -12.37 -14.34
CA SER A 428 -2.31 -11.91 -14.95
C SER A 428 -3.37 -11.61 -13.89
N LEU A 429 -3.50 -12.45 -12.87
CA LEU A 429 -4.39 -12.21 -11.72
C LEU A 429 -3.94 -10.99 -10.91
N ASN A 430 -2.64 -10.75 -10.76
CA ASN A 430 -2.12 -9.56 -10.10
C ASN A 430 -2.48 -8.29 -10.88
N ALA A 431 -2.31 -8.28 -12.19
CA ALA A 431 -2.72 -7.17 -13.05
C ALA A 431 -4.24 -6.90 -12.92
N LEU A 432 -5.04 -7.96 -12.92
CA LEU A 432 -6.48 -7.87 -12.72
C LEU A 432 -6.83 -7.32 -11.33
N ALA A 433 -6.24 -7.84 -10.26
CA ALA A 433 -6.47 -7.40 -8.89
C ALA A 433 -6.10 -5.91 -8.71
N LEU A 434 -4.97 -5.47 -9.30
CA LEU A 434 -4.53 -4.08 -9.27
C LEU A 434 -5.46 -3.16 -10.08
N SER A 435 -6.09 -3.68 -11.13
CA SER A 435 -7.03 -2.90 -11.95
C SER A 435 -8.42 -2.78 -11.32
N LEU A 436 -8.87 -3.80 -10.60
CA LEU A 436 -10.23 -3.85 -10.03
C LEU A 436 -10.32 -3.24 -8.63
N SER A 437 -9.34 -3.49 -7.75
CA SER A 437 -9.40 -3.03 -6.35
C SER A 437 -9.56 -1.51 -6.19
N PRO A 438 -8.95 -0.63 -7.01
CA PRO A 438 -9.10 0.82 -6.90
C PRO A 438 -10.52 1.33 -7.13
N VAL A 439 -11.35 0.58 -7.86
CA VAL A 439 -12.76 0.97 -8.11
C VAL A 439 -13.53 1.18 -6.81
N ALA A 440 -13.19 0.43 -5.76
CA ALA A 440 -13.82 0.56 -4.45
C ALA A 440 -13.53 1.90 -3.72
N ILE A 441 -12.63 2.75 -4.23
CA ILE A 441 -12.40 4.10 -3.67
C ILE A 441 -13.60 5.02 -3.90
N VAL A 442 -14.34 4.81 -4.99
CA VAL A 442 -15.46 5.67 -5.39
C VAL A 442 -16.58 5.70 -4.34
N PRO A 443 -17.13 4.56 -3.85
CA PRO A 443 -18.16 4.61 -2.81
C PRO A 443 -17.62 5.15 -1.47
N VAL A 444 -16.33 4.99 -1.15
CA VAL A 444 -15.73 5.56 0.05
C VAL A 444 -15.65 7.09 -0.06
N ALA A 445 -15.14 7.60 -1.16
CA ALA A 445 -15.08 9.03 -1.43
C ALA A 445 -16.50 9.64 -1.50
N ALA A 446 -17.42 8.93 -2.12
CA ALA A 446 -18.81 9.35 -2.23
C ALA A 446 -19.48 9.48 -0.84
N ALA A 447 -19.27 8.55 0.07
CA ALA A 447 -19.79 8.64 1.44
C ALA A 447 -19.26 9.89 2.17
N CYS A 448 -18.01 10.26 1.89
CA CYS A 448 -17.35 11.40 2.54
C CYS A 448 -17.73 12.76 1.92
N TRP A 449 -17.81 12.87 0.59
CA TRP A 449 -17.92 14.18 -0.07
C TRP A 449 -19.17 14.36 -0.94
N PHE A 450 -19.74 13.26 -1.46
CA PHE A 450 -20.85 13.30 -2.41
C PHE A 450 -22.07 12.53 -1.88
N PRO A 451 -22.71 13.00 -0.78
CA PRO A 451 -23.82 12.28 -0.12
C PRO A 451 -25.06 12.13 -1.02
N THR A 452 -25.11 12.82 -2.15
CA THR A 452 -26.23 12.76 -3.12
C THR A 452 -26.19 11.54 -4.03
N LEU A 453 -25.05 10.84 -4.15
CA LEU A 453 -24.98 9.62 -4.95
C LEU A 453 -25.85 8.51 -4.33
N THR A 454 -26.66 7.88 -5.17
CA THR A 454 -27.61 6.86 -4.73
C THR A 454 -26.96 5.47 -4.66
N ARG A 455 -27.56 4.56 -3.86
CA ARG A 455 -27.14 3.14 -3.79
C ARG A 455 -27.12 2.50 -5.17
N GLN A 456 -28.19 2.72 -5.97
CA GLN A 456 -28.31 2.09 -7.29
C GLN A 456 -27.29 2.66 -8.27
N GLY A 457 -27.03 3.97 -8.19
CA GLY A 457 -25.99 4.62 -8.98
C GLY A 457 -24.61 4.05 -8.71
N LEU A 458 -24.28 3.84 -7.42
CA LEU A 458 -22.98 3.26 -7.07
C LEU A 458 -22.85 1.78 -7.44
N ILE A 459 -23.90 0.96 -7.28
CA ILE A 459 -23.86 -0.44 -7.72
C ILE A 459 -23.67 -0.51 -9.24
N ALA A 460 -24.47 0.23 -10.00
CA ALA A 460 -24.36 0.27 -11.45
C ALA A 460 -22.98 0.80 -11.89
N GLY A 461 -22.52 1.87 -11.24
CA GLY A 461 -21.19 2.45 -11.50
C GLY A 461 -20.07 1.46 -11.22
N MET A 462 -20.07 0.79 -10.07
CA MET A 462 -19.06 -0.20 -9.73
C MET A 462 -19.05 -1.39 -10.69
N ILE A 463 -20.22 -1.93 -11.03
CA ILE A 463 -20.31 -3.03 -12.01
C ILE A 463 -19.76 -2.58 -13.36
N ALA A 464 -20.18 -1.42 -13.86
CA ALA A 464 -19.67 -0.88 -15.12
C ALA A 464 -18.16 -0.62 -15.08
N GLY A 465 -17.65 -0.03 -14.00
CA GLY A 465 -16.22 0.23 -13.83
C GLY A 465 -15.38 -1.03 -13.74
N LEU A 466 -15.84 -2.05 -12.99
CA LEU A 466 -15.19 -3.35 -12.93
C LEU A 466 -15.17 -4.04 -14.30
N THR A 467 -16.29 -3.95 -15.04
CA THR A 467 -16.38 -4.51 -16.40
C THR A 467 -15.41 -3.81 -17.35
N VAL A 468 -15.36 -2.48 -17.35
CA VAL A 468 -14.45 -1.72 -18.22
C VAL A 468 -12.99 -2.01 -17.85
N ALA A 469 -12.64 -2.03 -16.56
CA ALA A 469 -11.28 -2.37 -16.14
C ALA A 469 -10.88 -3.80 -16.53
N THR A 470 -11.81 -4.74 -16.50
CA THR A 470 -11.56 -6.12 -16.95
C THR A 470 -11.40 -6.18 -18.47
N LEU A 471 -12.30 -5.53 -19.22
CA LEU A 471 -12.24 -5.51 -20.67
C LEU A 471 -10.96 -4.86 -21.19
N GLU A 472 -10.49 -3.80 -20.52
CA GLU A 472 -9.25 -3.11 -20.91
C GLU A 472 -8.00 -4.00 -20.80
N ILE A 473 -7.99 -4.96 -19.85
CA ILE A 473 -6.89 -5.92 -19.72
C ILE A 473 -6.90 -6.94 -20.87
N PHE A 474 -8.09 -7.43 -21.26
CA PHE A 474 -8.22 -8.49 -22.28
C PHE A 474 -8.37 -7.95 -23.69
N LEU A 475 -8.93 -6.77 -23.84
CA LEU A 475 -9.19 -6.08 -25.10
C LEU A 475 -8.73 -4.63 -24.95
N PRO A 476 -7.43 -4.33 -25.11
CA PRO A 476 -6.89 -3.00 -24.84
C PRO A 476 -7.50 -1.94 -25.79
N LEU A 477 -8.69 -1.47 -25.45
CA LEU A 477 -9.47 -0.49 -26.22
C LEU A 477 -8.93 0.93 -26.06
N ILE A 478 -8.37 1.23 -24.88
CA ILE A 478 -7.85 2.54 -24.48
C ILE A 478 -6.32 2.57 -24.46
N SER A 479 -5.66 1.45 -24.81
CA SER A 479 -4.20 1.32 -24.79
C SER A 479 -3.49 2.37 -25.64
N SER A 480 -4.16 2.93 -26.66
CA SER A 480 -3.65 4.05 -27.44
C SER A 480 -3.44 5.33 -26.61
N ILE A 481 -4.07 5.44 -25.42
CA ILE A 481 -3.97 6.59 -24.52
C ILE A 481 -2.97 6.33 -23.38
N ALA A 482 -2.41 5.09 -23.29
CA ALA A 482 -1.41 4.70 -22.28
C ALA A 482 -1.86 4.95 -20.82
N VAL A 483 -3.11 4.68 -20.51
CA VAL A 483 -3.69 4.83 -19.17
C VAL A 483 -3.97 3.45 -18.59
N HIS A 484 -3.56 3.22 -17.34
CA HIS A 484 -3.82 1.95 -16.65
C HIS A 484 -5.33 1.67 -16.48
N ALA A 485 -5.76 0.42 -16.68
CA ALA A 485 -7.16 -0.02 -16.65
C ALA A 485 -7.93 0.41 -15.38
N ALA A 486 -7.25 0.51 -14.24
CA ALA A 486 -7.84 1.02 -13.00
C ALA A 486 -8.39 2.44 -13.12
N ALA A 487 -7.69 3.34 -13.82
CA ALA A 487 -8.12 4.73 -13.99
C ALA A 487 -9.38 4.80 -14.86
N ALA A 488 -9.44 4.00 -15.93
CA ALA A 488 -10.65 3.84 -16.76
C ALA A 488 -11.82 3.29 -15.94
N GLY A 489 -11.58 2.28 -15.10
CA GLY A 489 -12.56 1.70 -14.19
C GLY A 489 -13.11 2.71 -13.17
N ILE A 490 -12.22 3.49 -12.53
CA ILE A 490 -12.63 4.55 -11.59
C ILE A 490 -13.45 5.62 -12.30
N ALA A 491 -12.99 6.12 -13.46
CA ALA A 491 -13.69 7.15 -14.23
C ALA A 491 -15.09 6.68 -14.65
N THR A 492 -15.20 5.47 -15.19
CA THR A 492 -16.47 4.86 -15.57
C THR A 492 -17.41 4.72 -14.37
N THR A 493 -16.88 4.26 -13.22
CA THR A 493 -17.66 4.16 -11.98
C THR A 493 -18.26 5.50 -11.59
N VAL A 494 -17.46 6.58 -11.60
CA VAL A 494 -17.92 7.92 -11.25
C VAL A 494 -18.99 8.41 -12.25
N ILE A 495 -18.73 8.31 -13.54
CA ILE A 495 -19.65 8.77 -14.59
C ILE A 495 -21.00 8.05 -14.48
N VAL A 496 -21.00 6.72 -14.44
CA VAL A 496 -22.24 5.93 -14.38
C VAL A 496 -22.97 6.16 -13.06
N ALA A 497 -22.23 6.24 -11.92
CA ALA A 497 -22.83 6.52 -10.62
C ALA A 497 -23.56 7.89 -10.62
N VAL A 498 -22.95 8.93 -11.18
CA VAL A 498 -23.55 10.26 -11.29
C VAL A 498 -24.78 10.23 -12.21
N LEU A 499 -24.66 9.64 -13.40
CA LEU A 499 -25.74 9.58 -14.37
C LEU A 499 -26.97 8.82 -13.82
N VAL A 500 -26.74 7.65 -13.23
CA VAL A 500 -27.83 6.83 -12.67
C VAL A 500 -28.42 7.44 -11.39
N SER A 501 -27.67 8.25 -10.66
CA SER A 501 -28.18 8.95 -9.46
C SER A 501 -29.04 10.17 -9.78
N ARG A 502 -28.92 10.75 -10.98
CA ARG A 502 -29.71 11.93 -11.38
C ARG A 502 -31.21 11.60 -11.44
N GLY A 503 -32.01 12.45 -10.83
CA GLY A 503 -33.48 12.32 -10.88
C GLY A 503 -34.09 11.22 -10.01
N ARG A 504 -33.32 10.53 -9.18
CA ARG A 504 -33.84 9.51 -8.28
C ARG A 504 -34.21 10.07 -6.90
N PRO A 505 -35.33 9.58 -6.31
CA PRO A 505 -35.73 10.02 -4.97
C PRO A 505 -34.71 9.63 -3.90
N HIS A 506 -34.65 10.42 -2.86
CA HIS A 506 -33.78 10.20 -1.71
C HIS A 506 -34.27 9.00 -0.88
N ASP A 507 -33.37 8.05 -0.62
CA ASP A 507 -33.66 6.95 0.31
C ASP A 507 -33.33 7.35 1.76
N THR A 508 -33.81 6.58 2.74
CA THR A 508 -33.59 6.83 4.16
C THR A 508 -32.10 6.86 4.54
N ARG A 509 -31.26 6.05 3.87
CA ARG A 509 -29.81 6.02 4.08
C ARG A 509 -29.12 7.26 3.52
N GLN A 510 -29.64 7.83 2.44
CA GLN A 510 -29.15 9.10 1.91
C GLN A 510 -29.39 10.24 2.91
N VAL A 511 -30.53 10.25 3.57
CA VAL A 511 -30.81 11.20 4.66
C VAL A 511 -29.80 11.05 5.80
N THR A 512 -29.48 9.82 6.19
CA THR A 512 -28.47 9.54 7.22
C THR A 512 -27.08 10.05 6.79
N ARG A 513 -26.69 9.84 5.54
CA ARG A 513 -25.41 10.37 5.00
C ARG A 513 -25.39 11.90 5.00
N ILE A 514 -26.47 12.53 4.56
CA ILE A 514 -26.59 14.00 4.54
C ILE A 514 -26.46 14.54 5.96
N LYS A 515 -27.16 13.95 6.94
CA LYS A 515 -27.07 14.34 8.36
C LYS A 515 -25.66 14.17 8.91
N ALA A 516 -25.01 13.04 8.66
CA ALA A 516 -23.64 12.83 9.11
C ALA A 516 -22.63 13.80 8.47
N ASN A 517 -22.79 14.11 7.17
CA ASN A 517 -21.98 15.13 6.49
C ASN A 517 -22.28 16.55 6.99
N ALA A 518 -23.53 16.87 7.37
CA ALA A 518 -23.89 18.11 8.01
C ALA A 518 -23.24 18.22 9.39
N ALA A 519 -23.37 17.19 10.23
CA ALA A 519 -22.71 17.13 11.55
C ALA A 519 -21.19 17.28 11.43
N PHE A 520 -20.56 16.62 10.44
CA PHE A 520 -19.13 16.83 10.18
C PHE A 520 -18.82 18.30 9.86
N ARG A 521 -19.61 18.95 9.00
CA ARG A 521 -19.40 20.36 8.67
C ARG A 521 -19.59 21.27 9.89
N ASP A 522 -20.59 21.00 10.72
CA ASP A 522 -20.86 21.79 11.92
C ASP A 522 -19.75 21.66 12.97
N ILE A 523 -19.23 20.44 13.19
CA ILE A 523 -18.13 20.17 14.13
C ILE A 523 -16.82 20.82 13.66
N PHE A 524 -16.58 20.83 12.36
CA PHE A 524 -15.36 21.36 11.74
C PHE A 524 -15.58 22.72 11.07
N ALA A 525 -16.72 23.38 11.33
CA ALA A 525 -16.96 24.71 10.83
C ALA A 525 -15.88 25.66 11.38
N PRO A 526 -15.22 26.45 10.51
CA PRO A 526 -14.27 27.46 10.97
C PRO A 526 -15.05 28.50 11.79
N GLY A 527 -14.48 28.88 12.95
CA GLY A 527 -15.01 30.04 13.69
C GLY A 527 -14.97 31.29 12.80
N ALA A 528 -15.80 32.27 13.10
CA ALA A 528 -15.96 33.51 12.32
C ALA A 528 -14.63 34.23 12.01
N ASN A 529 -13.56 33.94 12.77
CA ASN A 529 -12.21 34.51 12.62
C ASN A 529 -11.19 33.54 12.01
N ASP A 530 -11.60 32.37 11.52
CA ASP A 530 -10.66 31.36 11.06
C ASP A 530 -10.30 31.59 9.58
N GLN A 531 -9.07 32.05 9.35
CA GLN A 531 -8.49 32.24 8.02
C GLN A 531 -8.28 30.92 7.24
N SER A 532 -8.70 29.77 7.78
CA SER A 532 -8.48 28.45 7.17
C SER A 532 -9.32 28.19 5.93
N GLN A 533 -10.47 28.87 5.75
CA GLN A 533 -11.39 28.64 4.62
C GLN A 533 -10.74 28.77 3.24
N GLY A 534 -9.80 29.68 3.06
CA GLY A 534 -9.06 29.85 1.80
C GLY A 534 -7.85 28.92 1.64
N ARG A 535 -7.46 28.18 2.69
CA ARG A 535 -6.23 27.35 2.66
C ARG A 535 -6.46 25.97 2.08
N TYR A 536 -7.63 25.37 2.28
CA TYR A 536 -7.95 24.04 1.77
C TYR A 536 -7.93 23.92 0.23
N PRO A 537 -8.57 24.80 -0.54
CA PRO A 537 -8.49 24.74 -2.01
C PRO A 537 -7.05 24.90 -2.51
N ARG A 538 -6.27 25.79 -1.86
CA ARG A 538 -4.84 25.97 -2.21
C ARG A 538 -4.03 24.72 -1.89
N ALA A 539 -4.30 24.05 -0.76
CA ALA A 539 -3.65 22.81 -0.38
C ALA A 539 -3.92 21.69 -1.41
N ILE A 540 -5.15 21.55 -1.85
CA ILE A 540 -5.53 20.59 -2.89
C ILE A 540 -4.80 20.91 -4.21
N LEU A 541 -4.78 22.17 -4.62
CA LEU A 541 -4.08 22.60 -5.83
C LEU A 541 -2.58 22.26 -5.75
N VAL A 542 -1.91 22.60 -4.64
CA VAL A 542 -0.49 22.31 -4.44
C VAL A 542 -0.23 20.80 -4.42
N ALA A 543 -1.10 20.01 -3.80
CA ALA A 543 -0.98 18.55 -3.81
C ALA A 543 -1.13 17.96 -5.24
N LEU A 544 -2.09 18.45 -6.02
CA LEU A 544 -2.26 18.05 -7.41
C LEU A 544 -1.08 18.46 -8.28
N MET A 545 -0.57 19.68 -8.11
CA MET A 545 0.65 20.14 -8.78
C MET A 545 1.84 19.25 -8.41
N TRP A 546 2.01 18.92 -7.12
CA TRP A 546 3.09 18.03 -6.70
C TRP A 546 2.95 16.65 -7.38
N ILE A 547 1.77 16.04 -7.39
CA ILE A 547 1.54 14.75 -8.07
C ILE A 547 1.88 14.86 -9.56
N PHE A 548 1.47 15.93 -10.24
CA PHE A 548 1.75 16.14 -11.65
C PHE A 548 3.25 16.25 -11.93
N PHE A 549 3.98 17.06 -11.17
CA PHE A 549 5.42 17.28 -11.38
C PHE A 549 6.29 16.14 -10.86
N ALA A 550 5.94 15.54 -9.75
CA ALA A 550 6.77 14.52 -9.10
C ALA A 550 6.69 13.16 -9.80
N SER A 551 5.48 12.76 -10.22
CA SER A 551 5.23 11.39 -10.69
C SER A 551 4.45 11.32 -12.01
N GLY A 552 3.96 12.45 -12.50
CA GLY A 552 3.22 12.55 -13.73
C GLY A 552 4.08 13.02 -14.92
N PRO A 553 3.43 13.66 -15.91
CA PRO A 553 4.12 14.20 -17.09
C PRO A 553 5.26 15.17 -16.78
N GLY A 554 5.18 15.90 -15.66
CA GLY A 554 6.22 16.83 -15.22
C GLY A 554 7.54 16.16 -14.81
N MET A 555 7.54 14.85 -14.59
CA MET A 555 8.76 14.06 -14.33
C MET A 555 9.80 14.20 -15.47
N VAL A 556 9.36 14.46 -16.70
CA VAL A 556 10.23 14.70 -17.85
C VAL A 556 11.18 15.88 -17.59
N ILE A 557 10.68 16.92 -16.90
CA ILE A 557 11.50 18.07 -16.49
C ILE A 557 12.62 17.61 -15.56
N GLY A 558 12.31 16.74 -14.60
CA GLY A 558 13.28 16.17 -13.65
C GLY A 558 14.33 15.30 -14.32
N ASN A 559 14.00 14.70 -15.46
CA ASN A 559 14.95 13.90 -16.21
C ASN A 559 16.09 14.73 -16.82
N ASP A 560 15.82 15.98 -17.17
CA ASP A 560 16.78 16.86 -17.85
C ASP A 560 17.35 17.99 -16.99
N LEU A 561 16.70 18.28 -15.84
CA LEU A 561 17.01 19.45 -15.04
C LEU A 561 18.44 19.45 -14.48
N PHE A 562 18.93 18.29 -14.03
CA PHE A 562 20.25 18.12 -13.42
C PHE A 562 21.28 17.50 -14.37
N GLY A 563 21.00 17.43 -15.66
CA GLY A 563 21.82 16.85 -16.69
C GLY A 563 21.05 15.87 -17.55
N ALA A 564 21.61 15.48 -18.69
CA ALA A 564 21.01 14.45 -19.52
C ALA A 564 20.84 13.17 -18.68
N PRO A 565 19.75 12.39 -18.88
CA PRO A 565 19.47 11.20 -18.10
C PRO A 565 20.64 10.23 -17.98
N ASN A 566 21.52 10.27 -18.96
CA ASN A 566 22.63 9.36 -19.17
C ASN A 566 24.01 10.01 -19.22
N LEU A 567 24.06 11.32 -19.21
CA LEU A 567 25.30 12.05 -19.19
C LEU A 567 25.23 13.04 -18.03
N PRO A 568 25.99 12.79 -16.92
CA PRO A 568 26.23 13.88 -16.00
C PRO A 568 26.74 15.06 -16.85
N ARG A 569 26.10 16.22 -16.77
CA ARG A 569 26.63 17.42 -17.41
C ARG A 569 28.09 17.49 -17.03
N ALA A 570 28.94 17.87 -17.97
CA ALA A 570 30.36 18.09 -17.72
C ALA A 570 30.66 19.09 -16.58
N GLN A 571 29.62 19.77 -16.08
CA GLN A 571 29.64 20.72 -14.96
C GLN A 571 28.98 20.21 -13.67
N TRP A 572 28.43 18.98 -13.69
CA TRP A 572 27.76 18.38 -12.52
C TRP A 572 28.67 17.27 -11.98
N ASP A 573 29.36 17.58 -10.90
CA ASP A 573 30.30 16.66 -10.24
C ASP A 573 29.60 15.47 -9.53
N PHE A 574 28.27 15.43 -9.55
CA PHE A 574 27.50 14.36 -8.96
C PHE A 574 27.26 13.22 -9.97
N PRO A 575 27.82 12.04 -9.74
CA PRO A 575 27.68 10.90 -10.64
C PRO A 575 26.33 10.19 -10.54
N ILE A 576 25.27 10.85 -10.07
CA ILE A 576 23.93 10.31 -9.91
C ILE A 576 23.04 10.79 -11.08
N PRO A 577 22.24 9.91 -11.72
CA PRO A 577 21.33 10.31 -12.78
C PRO A 577 20.33 11.39 -12.33
N SER A 578 20.04 12.34 -13.22
CA SER A 578 19.16 13.49 -12.96
C SER A 578 17.81 13.06 -12.39
N ILE A 579 17.20 12.01 -12.95
CA ILE A 579 15.90 11.48 -12.48
C ILE A 579 15.95 10.94 -11.05
N ALA A 580 17.07 10.35 -10.61
CA ALA A 580 17.21 9.88 -9.23
C ALA A 580 17.30 11.05 -8.25
N VAL A 581 18.03 12.11 -8.61
CA VAL A 581 18.06 13.37 -7.83
C VAL A 581 16.65 13.96 -7.76
N TRP A 582 15.93 13.98 -8.88
CA TRP A 582 14.53 14.43 -8.93
C TRP A 582 13.63 13.64 -8.00
N GLN A 583 13.76 12.30 -7.96
CA GLN A 583 12.97 11.44 -7.08
C GLN A 583 13.22 11.76 -5.60
N PHE A 584 14.47 11.99 -5.20
CA PHE A 584 14.79 12.42 -3.84
C PHE A 584 14.21 13.81 -3.51
N LEU A 585 14.28 14.77 -4.42
CA LEU A 585 13.70 16.10 -4.25
C LEU A 585 12.16 16.02 -4.19
N ALA A 586 11.56 15.22 -5.07
CA ALA A 586 10.13 14.97 -5.05
C ALA A 586 9.67 14.34 -3.74
N TRP A 587 10.43 13.35 -3.23
CA TRP A 587 10.17 12.78 -1.90
C TRP A 587 10.28 13.85 -0.81
N ALA A 588 11.37 14.60 -0.74
CA ALA A 588 11.61 15.57 0.31
C ALA A 588 10.53 16.68 0.33
N THR A 589 10.20 17.23 -0.85
CA THR A 589 9.17 18.25 -1.00
C THR A 589 7.77 17.70 -0.69
N GLY A 590 7.48 16.46 -1.11
CA GLY A 590 6.24 15.78 -0.81
C GLY A 590 6.07 15.48 0.69
N ALA A 591 7.13 14.99 1.34
CA ALA A 591 7.13 14.78 2.79
C ALA A 591 6.91 16.11 3.55
N ALA A 592 7.62 17.18 3.17
CA ALA A 592 7.42 18.51 3.74
C ALA A 592 5.98 19.01 3.53
N LEU A 593 5.41 18.79 2.35
CA LEU A 593 4.03 19.14 2.05
C LEU A 593 3.06 18.37 2.96
N ILE A 594 3.24 17.07 3.15
CA ILE A 594 2.39 16.27 4.05
C ILE A 594 2.51 16.75 5.49
N TRP A 595 3.70 17.10 5.96
CA TRP A 595 3.88 17.71 7.28
C TRP A 595 3.12 19.04 7.40
N TYR A 596 3.18 19.88 6.38
CA TYR A 596 2.44 21.14 6.34
C TYR A 596 0.92 20.92 6.32
N LEU A 597 0.42 19.99 5.48
CA LEU A 597 -1.01 19.65 5.43
C LEU A 597 -1.51 19.08 6.76
N ALA A 598 -0.77 18.13 7.33
CA ALA A 598 -1.19 17.42 8.53
C ALA A 598 -1.11 18.31 9.79
N ARG A 599 -0.02 19.06 9.97
CA ARG A 599 0.23 19.84 11.18
C ARG A 599 0.02 21.34 10.99
N GLY A 600 0.48 21.92 9.89
CA GLY A 600 0.33 23.35 9.60
C GLY A 600 -1.11 23.75 9.32
N LEU A 601 -1.84 22.94 8.55
CA LEU A 601 -3.26 23.15 8.28
C LEU A 601 -4.20 22.37 9.21
N GLY A 602 -3.67 21.50 10.08
CA GLY A 602 -4.46 20.72 11.01
C GLY A 602 -5.39 19.68 10.37
N MET A 603 -5.12 19.27 9.11
CA MET A 603 -6.02 18.38 8.36
C MET A 603 -6.18 16.96 8.95
N THR A 604 -5.30 16.57 9.88
CA THR A 604 -5.33 15.28 10.57
C THR A 604 -5.54 15.42 12.08
N SER A 605 -5.88 16.61 12.56
CA SER A 605 -6.04 16.89 13.98
C SER A 605 -7.49 17.17 14.35
N VAL A 606 -7.86 16.78 15.57
CA VAL A 606 -9.16 17.06 16.17
C VAL A 606 -8.90 17.70 17.53
N THR A 607 -9.55 18.80 17.81
CA THR A 607 -9.50 19.45 19.13
C THR A 607 -10.29 18.63 20.15
N ARG A 608 -10.02 18.83 21.44
CA ARG A 608 -10.75 18.15 22.51
C ARG A 608 -12.24 18.45 22.45
N ALA A 609 -12.61 19.71 22.20
CA ALA A 609 -14.01 20.13 22.06
C ALA A 609 -14.71 19.42 20.88
N GLN A 610 -14.04 19.30 19.74
CA GLN A 610 -14.58 18.54 18.59
C GLN A 610 -14.74 17.05 18.91
N LEU A 611 -13.79 16.47 19.63
CA LEU A 611 -13.88 15.05 20.05
C LEU A 611 -15.07 14.84 20.98
N ASP A 612 -15.30 15.76 21.94
CA ASP A 612 -16.44 15.71 22.84
C ASP A 612 -17.77 15.86 22.06
N GLN A 613 -17.83 16.72 21.04
CA GLN A 613 -18.98 16.83 20.16
C GLN A 613 -19.24 15.56 19.35
N ILE A 614 -18.20 14.90 18.81
CA ILE A 614 -18.32 13.62 18.09
C ILE A 614 -18.88 12.54 19.02
N ASN A 615 -18.38 12.48 20.27
CA ASN A 615 -18.85 11.53 21.28
C ASN A 615 -20.29 11.80 21.72
N ALA A 616 -20.66 13.08 21.91
CA ALA A 616 -22.01 13.51 22.26
C ALA A 616 -23.02 13.17 21.13
N TYR A 617 -22.64 13.36 19.88
CA TYR A 617 -23.49 12.96 18.74
C TYR A 617 -23.78 11.47 18.72
N ARG A 618 -22.79 10.64 19.05
CA ARG A 618 -22.92 9.19 19.13
C ARG A 618 -23.79 8.73 20.31
N ASN A 619 -23.65 9.35 21.45
CA ASN A 619 -24.32 9.03 22.70
C ASN A 619 -25.07 10.27 23.23
N PRO A 620 -26.21 10.64 22.64
CA PRO A 620 -26.96 11.81 23.11
C PRO A 620 -27.37 11.59 24.58
N PRO A 621 -27.28 12.67 25.40
CA PRO A 621 -27.70 12.59 26.80
C PRO A 621 -29.15 12.13 26.92
N PRO A 622 -29.55 11.48 28.02
CA PRO A 622 -30.86 10.85 28.16
C PRO A 622 -32.07 11.75 27.85
N ALA A 623 -31.95 13.04 28.15
CA ALA A 623 -32.98 14.04 27.86
C ALA A 623 -33.21 14.30 26.35
N ALA A 624 -32.19 14.14 25.51
CA ALA A 624 -32.28 14.33 24.07
C ALA A 624 -32.85 13.09 23.34
N ARG A 625 -32.90 11.93 24.00
CA ARG A 625 -33.48 10.70 23.45
C ARG A 625 -35.00 10.72 23.42
N GLN A 626 -35.65 11.57 24.20
CA GLN A 626 -37.12 11.62 24.33
C GLN A 626 -37.77 12.53 23.26
N THR A 627 -37.03 13.34 22.53
CA THR A 627 -37.57 14.28 21.52
C THR A 627 -37.30 13.89 20.07
N GLY A 628 -36.62 12.78 19.83
CA GLY A 628 -36.40 12.24 18.47
C GLY A 628 -37.55 11.30 18.05
N PRO A 629 -37.97 11.29 16.78
CA PRO A 629 -38.94 10.32 16.32
C PRO A 629 -38.44 8.91 16.56
N ASN A 630 -39.26 8.09 17.19
CA ASN A 630 -39.01 6.67 17.45
C ASN A 630 -38.61 5.95 16.14
N ILE A 631 -37.35 5.59 15.99
CA ILE A 631 -36.83 4.81 14.84
C ILE A 631 -36.96 3.29 15.14
N SER A 632 -37.94 2.89 15.93
CA SER A 632 -38.15 1.48 16.27
C SER A 632 -39.14 0.74 15.35
N ASP A 633 -39.81 1.40 14.42
CA ASP A 633 -40.78 0.72 13.56
C ASP A 633 -40.46 1.05 12.07
N HIS A 634 -39.67 0.18 11.42
CA HIS A 634 -39.86 -0.36 10.05
C HIS A 634 -38.65 -1.20 9.61
#